data_0e9d68ec2adbf4ce95dc4d4e609a23e6
#
_entry.id   0e9d68ec2adbf4ce95dc4d4e609a23e6
#
_cell.length_a   1.000
_cell.length_b   1.000
_cell.length_c   1.000
_cell.angle_alpha   90.00
_cell.angle_beta   90.00
_cell.angle_gamma   90.00
#
_symmetry.space_group_name_H-M   'P 1'
#
loop_
_entity.id
_entity.type
_entity.pdbx_description
1 polymer ?
#
loop_
_entity_poly.entity_id
_entity_poly.type
_entity_poly.pdbx_seq_one_letter_code
_entity_poly.pdbx_strand_id
1 'polypeptide(L)'
;DGPYDENERPMDGAERKLKGYQRALRESHLSFDEEHVYRGSMQAEKQLTMMQSLIGHIFDYTAVIFSRDSYALEAMDYFRHHGVWIPKDISVIGFDDLTMSRLAYPRLTTIRQGAGEKGREAAKLLFQALEEKEEKKVEIRIPVRLMERETVKELYV
;
A
#
# COMPACT_ATOMS: atom_id res chain seq x y z
N ASP A 1 -15.43 9.76 3.04
CA ASP A 1 -14.90 9.02 1.88
C ASP A 1 -15.45 7.60 1.89
N GLY A 2 -16.47 7.34 1.07
CA GLY A 2 -17.10 6.04 0.93
C GLY A 2 -16.34 5.09 -0.01
N PRO A 3 -16.84 3.84 -0.19
CA PRO A 3 -16.27 2.88 -1.11
C PRO A 3 -16.57 3.18 -2.59
N TYR A 4 -17.28 4.27 -2.88
CA TYR A 4 -17.73 4.68 -4.21
C TYR A 4 -17.03 5.97 -4.65
N ASP A 5 -16.84 6.12 -5.97
CA ASP A 5 -16.36 7.36 -6.57
C ASP A 5 -17.50 8.40 -6.66
N GLU A 6 -17.20 9.59 -7.21
CA GLU A 6 -18.17 10.66 -7.42
C GLU A 6 -19.33 10.32 -8.39
N ASN A 7 -19.18 9.22 -9.16
CA ASN A 7 -20.20 8.68 -10.07
C ASN A 7 -20.89 7.43 -9.50
N GLU A 8 -20.80 7.18 -8.18
CA GLU A 8 -21.37 6.03 -7.47
C GLU A 8 -20.82 4.67 -7.95
N ARG A 9 -19.65 4.63 -8.64
CA ARG A 9 -19.01 3.39 -9.03
C ARG A 9 -18.13 2.86 -7.89
N PRO A 10 -18.12 1.55 -7.64
CA PRO A 10 -17.23 0.94 -6.66
C PRO A 10 -15.77 1.21 -7.00
N MET A 11 -15.05 1.91 -6.12
CA MET A 11 -13.60 2.08 -6.27
C MET A 11 -12.88 0.79 -5.92
N ASP A 12 -11.89 0.44 -6.74
CA ASP A 12 -11.00 -0.68 -6.40
C ASP A 12 -10.07 -0.33 -5.21
N GLY A 13 -9.35 -1.33 -4.73
CA GLY A 13 -8.46 -1.15 -3.57
C GLY A 13 -7.28 -0.21 -3.85
N ALA A 14 -6.82 -0.10 -5.09
CA ALA A 14 -5.73 0.78 -5.48
C ALA A 14 -6.19 2.24 -5.53
N GLU A 15 -7.34 2.51 -6.13
CA GLU A 15 -7.95 3.86 -6.16
C GLU A 15 -8.21 4.40 -4.75
N ARG A 16 -8.71 3.56 -3.84
CA ARG A 16 -8.95 3.94 -2.44
C ARG A 16 -7.66 4.28 -1.70
N LYS A 17 -6.58 3.56 -1.95
CA LYS A 17 -5.25 3.86 -1.39
C LYS A 17 -4.71 5.17 -1.94
N LEU A 18 -4.83 5.41 -3.25
CA LEU A 18 -4.42 6.66 -3.88
C LEU A 18 -5.19 7.86 -3.31
N LYS A 19 -6.51 7.77 -3.14
CA LYS A 19 -7.31 8.82 -2.48
C LYS A 19 -6.86 9.07 -1.04
N GLY A 20 -6.50 8.02 -0.30
CA GLY A 20 -5.93 8.14 1.04
C GLY A 20 -4.61 8.91 1.04
N TYR A 21 -3.72 8.62 0.10
CA TYR A 21 -2.46 9.33 -0.10
C TYR A 21 -2.69 10.80 -0.45
N GLN A 22 -3.55 11.09 -1.43
CA GLN A 22 -3.91 12.46 -1.81
C GLN A 22 -4.47 13.25 -0.63
N ARG A 23 -5.31 12.61 0.21
CA ARG A 23 -5.84 13.24 1.42
C ARG A 23 -4.72 13.56 2.42
N ALA A 24 -3.80 12.64 2.66
CA ALA A 24 -2.69 12.85 3.59
C ALA A 24 -1.78 14.00 3.13
N LEU A 25 -1.45 14.10 1.85
CA LEU A 25 -0.69 15.21 1.30
C LEU A 25 -1.41 16.55 1.54
N ARG A 26 -2.70 16.62 1.22
CA ARG A 26 -3.52 17.83 1.43
C ARG A 26 -3.56 18.25 2.90
N GLU A 27 -3.74 17.30 3.82
CA GLU A 27 -3.76 17.55 5.27
C GLU A 27 -2.40 18.02 5.79
N SER A 28 -1.32 17.64 5.10
CA SER A 28 0.06 18.06 5.38
C SER A 28 0.50 19.30 4.59
N HIS A 29 -0.41 19.96 3.88
CA HIS A 29 -0.13 21.13 3.02
C HIS A 29 0.91 20.85 1.91
N LEU A 30 0.98 19.62 1.43
CA LEU A 30 1.83 19.20 0.32
C LEU A 30 1.00 19.08 -0.96
N SER A 31 1.61 19.41 -2.10
CA SER A 31 0.99 19.25 -3.42
C SER A 31 0.98 17.79 -3.85
N PHE A 32 -0.09 17.40 -4.51
CA PHE A 32 -0.17 16.12 -5.22
C PHE A 32 0.15 16.35 -6.70
N ASP A 33 0.95 15.46 -7.28
CA ASP A 33 1.23 15.43 -8.70
C ASP A 33 0.96 14.01 -9.25
N GLU A 34 0.15 13.93 -10.31
CA GLU A 34 -0.21 12.67 -10.97
C GLU A 34 1.01 12.03 -11.67
N GLU A 35 2.01 12.80 -12.07
CA GLU A 35 3.25 12.29 -12.68
C GLU A 35 4.06 11.44 -11.69
N HIS A 36 3.85 11.63 -10.38
CA HIS A 36 4.46 10.82 -9.34
C HIS A 36 3.69 9.52 -9.03
N VAL A 37 2.64 9.21 -9.80
CA VAL A 37 1.84 8.00 -9.62
C VAL A 37 2.22 6.94 -10.64
N TYR A 38 3.05 5.99 -10.23
CA TYR A 38 3.48 4.87 -11.05
C TYR A 38 2.42 3.76 -11.03
N ARG A 39 1.77 3.51 -12.18
CA ARG A 39 0.75 2.46 -12.31
C ARG A 39 1.40 1.16 -12.75
N GLY A 40 1.62 0.28 -11.78
CA GLY A 40 2.14 -1.07 -12.01
C GLY A 40 1.08 -2.02 -12.59
N SER A 41 1.55 -3.17 -13.04
CA SER A 41 0.72 -4.26 -13.57
C SER A 41 1.20 -5.57 -12.96
N MET A 42 0.31 -6.59 -12.91
CA MET A 42 0.71 -7.94 -12.52
C MET A 42 1.53 -8.67 -13.61
N GLN A 43 1.65 -8.07 -14.81
CA GLN A 43 2.50 -8.58 -15.87
C GLN A 43 3.96 -8.18 -15.61
N ALA A 44 4.84 -9.16 -15.54
CA ALA A 44 6.26 -8.95 -15.17
C ALA A 44 6.99 -7.91 -16.03
N GLU A 45 6.74 -7.91 -17.35
CA GLU A 45 7.35 -6.93 -18.26
C GLU A 45 6.94 -5.48 -17.96
N LYS A 46 5.66 -5.25 -17.69
CA LYS A 46 5.16 -3.92 -17.33
C LYS A 46 5.65 -3.47 -15.96
N GLN A 47 5.81 -4.41 -15.05
CA GLN A 47 6.35 -4.14 -13.72
C GLN A 47 7.83 -3.73 -13.81
N LEU A 48 8.62 -4.45 -14.62
CA LEU A 48 10.01 -4.08 -14.87
C LEU A 48 10.14 -2.70 -15.51
N THR A 49 9.33 -2.39 -16.52
CA THR A 49 9.30 -1.06 -17.16
C THR A 49 8.98 0.04 -16.15
N MET A 50 8.02 -0.19 -15.26
CA MET A 50 7.68 0.75 -14.20
C MET A 50 8.86 0.95 -13.23
N MET A 51 9.55 -0.12 -12.84
CA MET A 51 10.72 -0.02 -11.96
C MET A 51 11.90 0.69 -12.62
N GLN A 52 12.12 0.48 -13.92
CA GLN A 52 13.12 1.21 -14.71
C GLN A 52 12.81 2.71 -14.79
N SER A 53 11.54 3.07 -14.97
CA SER A 53 11.11 4.46 -14.95
C SER A 53 11.30 5.08 -13.55
N LEU A 54 10.91 4.38 -12.50
CA LEU A 54 11.06 4.86 -11.13
C LEU A 54 12.53 5.07 -10.73
N ILE A 55 13.43 4.12 -11.09
CA ILE A 55 14.85 4.23 -10.75
C ILE A 55 15.52 5.42 -11.41
N GLY A 56 15.09 5.81 -12.61
CA GLY A 56 15.58 6.98 -13.32
C GLY A 56 15.33 8.31 -12.60
N HIS A 57 14.36 8.35 -11.72
CA HIS A 57 13.95 9.51 -10.94
C HIS A 57 14.05 9.30 -9.42
N ILE A 58 14.70 8.21 -8.98
CA ILE A 58 14.64 7.79 -7.58
C ILE A 58 15.18 8.84 -6.60
N PHE A 59 16.17 9.64 -7.03
CA PHE A 59 16.76 10.69 -6.20
C PHE A 59 15.97 12.00 -6.19
N ASP A 60 14.90 12.10 -6.99
CA ASP A 60 13.95 13.21 -6.93
C ASP A 60 12.94 13.02 -5.78
N TYR A 61 12.92 11.82 -5.19
CA TYR A 61 12.00 11.44 -4.13
C TYR A 61 12.71 11.20 -2.79
N THR A 62 12.01 11.44 -1.70
CA THR A 62 12.45 11.07 -0.34
C THR A 62 11.83 9.77 0.14
N ALA A 63 10.68 9.39 -0.42
CA ALA A 63 9.97 8.17 -0.07
C ALA A 63 9.14 7.65 -1.25
N VAL A 64 8.93 6.33 -1.29
CA VAL A 64 8.02 5.64 -2.21
C VAL A 64 7.06 4.77 -1.41
N ILE A 65 5.75 4.88 -1.73
CA ILE A 65 4.70 4.06 -1.14
C ILE A 65 4.18 3.08 -2.18
N PHE A 66 4.28 1.80 -1.88
CA PHE A 66 3.76 0.74 -2.72
C PHE A 66 2.38 0.28 -2.25
N SER A 67 1.48 0.02 -3.21
CA SER A 67 0.13 -0.46 -2.91
C SER A 67 0.06 -1.91 -2.39
N ARG A 68 1.19 -2.65 -2.44
CA ARG A 68 1.35 -4.03 -1.94
C ARG A 68 2.78 -4.28 -1.48
N ASP A 69 2.95 -5.11 -0.46
CA ASP A 69 4.27 -5.54 0.03
C ASP A 69 5.07 -6.30 -1.03
N SER A 70 4.42 -7.11 -1.88
CA SER A 70 5.10 -7.83 -2.95
C SER A 70 5.83 -6.88 -3.90
N TYR A 71 5.19 -5.80 -4.31
CA TYR A 71 5.81 -4.78 -5.16
C TYR A 71 6.92 -4.02 -4.44
N ALA A 72 6.72 -3.70 -3.16
CA ALA A 72 7.75 -3.06 -2.35
C ALA A 72 9.01 -3.94 -2.22
N LEU A 73 8.84 -5.23 -1.96
CA LEU A 73 9.95 -6.18 -1.80
C LEU A 73 10.74 -6.38 -3.10
N GLU A 74 10.04 -6.51 -4.23
CA GLU A 74 10.68 -6.57 -5.54
C GLU A 74 11.44 -5.27 -5.87
N ALA A 75 10.82 -4.12 -5.58
CA ALA A 75 11.47 -2.82 -5.77
C ALA A 75 12.70 -2.66 -4.87
N MET A 76 12.65 -3.08 -3.62
CA MET A 76 13.79 -3.04 -2.70
C MET A 76 14.96 -3.87 -3.21
N ASP A 77 14.70 -5.04 -3.78
CA ASP A 77 15.73 -5.87 -4.40
C ASP A 77 16.30 -5.20 -5.67
N TYR A 78 15.43 -4.66 -6.52
CA TYR A 78 15.81 -3.94 -7.72
C TYR A 78 16.66 -2.69 -7.39
N PHE A 79 16.25 -1.89 -6.41
CA PHE A 79 16.99 -0.71 -5.95
C PHE A 79 18.38 -1.07 -5.46
N ARG A 80 18.51 -2.12 -4.65
CA ARG A 80 19.80 -2.62 -4.15
C ARG A 80 20.75 -2.97 -5.28
N HIS A 81 20.27 -3.64 -6.34
CA HIS A 81 21.07 -3.99 -7.51
C HIS A 81 21.50 -2.78 -8.34
N HIS A 82 20.81 -1.63 -8.19
CA HIS A 82 21.16 -0.37 -8.84
C HIS A 82 21.86 0.62 -7.91
N GLY A 83 22.36 0.16 -6.76
CA GLY A 83 23.14 0.97 -5.84
C GLY A 83 22.35 1.95 -4.99
N VAL A 84 21.02 1.83 -4.93
CA VAL A 84 20.15 2.65 -4.08
C VAL A 84 19.94 1.98 -2.72
N TRP A 85 20.28 2.67 -1.65
CA TRP A 85 20.26 2.14 -0.28
C TRP A 85 19.02 2.58 0.48
N ILE A 86 18.30 1.60 1.05
CA ILE A 86 17.10 1.81 1.87
C ILE A 86 17.46 1.61 3.34
N PRO A 87 17.12 2.54 4.23
CA PRO A 87 16.39 3.81 4.04
C PRO A 87 17.29 5.01 3.76
N LYS A 88 18.61 4.81 3.56
CA LYS A 88 19.59 5.90 3.47
C LYS A 88 19.27 6.88 2.34
N ASP A 89 19.05 6.37 1.15
CA ASP A 89 18.80 7.20 -0.04
C ASP A 89 17.32 7.46 -0.21
N ILE A 90 16.46 6.44 0.00
CA ILE A 90 15.02 6.54 -0.12
C ILE A 90 14.30 5.72 0.94
N SER A 91 13.22 6.24 1.50
CA SER A 91 12.31 5.49 2.36
C SER A 91 11.30 4.67 1.53
N VAL A 92 10.96 3.47 2.02
CA VAL A 92 10.01 2.58 1.34
C VAL A 92 8.92 2.12 2.30
N ILE A 93 7.66 2.23 1.87
CA ILE A 93 6.49 1.75 2.62
C ILE A 93 5.70 0.79 1.73
N GLY A 94 5.30 -0.35 2.30
CA GLY A 94 4.43 -1.34 1.67
C GLY A 94 3.01 -1.32 2.21
N PHE A 95 2.23 -2.33 1.81
CA PHE A 95 0.85 -2.55 2.25
C PHE A 95 0.56 -4.05 2.26
N ASP A 96 0.02 -4.60 3.35
CA ASP A 96 -0.51 -5.95 3.64
C ASP A 96 0.10 -6.61 4.86
N ASP A 97 1.32 -6.27 5.28
CA ASP A 97 2.11 -6.91 6.35
C ASP A 97 2.32 -8.42 6.10
N LEU A 98 2.79 -8.75 4.91
CA LEU A 98 3.14 -10.13 4.55
C LEU A 98 4.26 -10.67 5.47
N THR A 99 4.34 -11.99 5.60
CA THR A 99 5.42 -12.65 6.36
C THR A 99 6.79 -12.25 5.83
N MET A 100 6.95 -12.16 4.50
CA MET A 100 8.21 -11.77 3.86
C MET A 100 8.64 -10.35 4.22
N SER A 101 7.71 -9.44 4.52
CA SER A 101 8.02 -8.06 4.93
C SER A 101 8.77 -7.99 6.26
N ARG A 102 8.61 -9.00 7.11
CA ARG A 102 9.33 -9.15 8.39
C ARG A 102 10.68 -9.85 8.25
N LEU A 103 10.86 -10.62 7.18
CA LEU A 103 12.07 -11.40 6.90
C LEU A 103 13.03 -10.70 5.93
N ALA A 104 12.55 -9.70 5.19
CA ALA A 104 13.37 -8.89 4.29
C ALA A 104 14.46 -8.12 5.06
N TYR A 105 15.51 -7.73 4.35
CA TYR A 105 16.55 -6.86 4.87
C TYR A 105 16.78 -5.67 3.93
N PRO A 106 16.58 -4.42 4.42
CA PRO A 106 15.97 -4.05 5.71
C PRO A 106 14.51 -4.52 5.81
N ARG A 107 13.99 -4.70 7.05
CA ARG A 107 12.60 -5.14 7.29
C ARG A 107 11.62 -4.05 6.85
N LEU A 108 10.65 -4.43 6.02
CA LEU A 108 9.73 -3.50 5.37
C LEU A 108 8.72 -2.89 6.36
N THR A 109 8.68 -1.58 6.45
CA THR A 109 7.59 -0.80 7.04
C THR A 109 6.35 -0.92 6.16
N THR A 110 5.20 -1.27 6.74
CA THR A 110 4.01 -1.60 5.96
C THR A 110 2.72 -1.37 6.75
N ILE A 111 1.58 -1.40 6.06
CA ILE A 111 0.24 -1.29 6.68
C ILE A 111 -0.36 -2.68 6.86
N ARG A 112 -0.64 -3.08 8.11
CA ARG A 112 -1.39 -4.31 8.43
C ARG A 112 -2.87 -4.07 8.30
N GLN A 113 -3.55 -4.90 7.50
CA GLN A 113 -4.98 -4.79 7.22
C GLN A 113 -5.87 -5.69 8.10
N GLY A 114 -5.33 -6.50 9.00
CA GLY A 114 -6.11 -7.41 9.83
C GLY A 114 -6.80 -8.54 9.03
N ALA A 115 -6.09 -9.17 8.07
CA ALA A 115 -6.68 -10.21 7.20
C ALA A 115 -7.35 -11.35 7.97
N GLY A 116 -6.75 -11.81 9.09
CA GLY A 116 -7.35 -12.83 9.94
C GLY A 116 -8.63 -12.37 10.64
N GLU A 117 -8.71 -11.09 11.03
CA GLU A 117 -9.92 -10.50 11.63
C GLU A 117 -11.01 -10.36 10.56
N LYS A 118 -10.67 -9.89 9.36
CA LYS A 118 -11.61 -9.82 8.23
C LYS A 118 -12.23 -11.19 7.91
N GLY A 119 -11.40 -12.23 7.83
CA GLY A 119 -11.88 -13.59 7.57
C GLY A 119 -12.80 -14.10 8.67
N ARG A 120 -12.49 -13.82 9.93
CA ARG A 120 -13.31 -14.21 11.08
C ARG A 120 -14.66 -13.52 11.09
N GLU A 121 -14.68 -12.20 10.89
CA GLU A 121 -15.92 -11.44 10.85
C GLU A 121 -16.79 -11.81 9.63
N ALA A 122 -16.17 -12.02 8.46
CA ALA A 122 -16.89 -12.50 7.28
C ALA A 122 -17.54 -13.88 7.51
N ALA A 123 -16.83 -14.81 8.15
CA ALA A 123 -17.40 -16.12 8.50
C ALA A 123 -18.57 -15.99 9.47
N LYS A 124 -18.46 -15.16 10.52
CA LYS A 124 -19.58 -14.91 11.44
C LYS A 124 -20.82 -14.38 10.73
N LEU A 125 -20.66 -13.37 9.86
CA LEU A 125 -21.76 -12.81 9.11
C LEU A 125 -22.41 -13.84 8.18
N LEU A 126 -21.61 -14.70 7.55
CA LEU A 126 -22.12 -15.78 6.70
C LEU A 126 -22.96 -16.76 7.51
N PHE A 127 -22.49 -17.23 8.66
CA PHE A 127 -23.25 -18.14 9.52
C PHE A 127 -24.54 -17.51 10.02
N GLN A 128 -24.50 -16.25 10.46
CA GLN A 128 -25.71 -15.54 10.89
C GLN A 128 -26.74 -15.43 9.75
N ALA A 129 -26.32 -15.08 8.53
CA ALA A 129 -27.22 -14.99 7.38
C ALA A 129 -27.86 -16.35 7.04
N LEU A 130 -27.13 -17.46 7.18
CA LEU A 130 -27.65 -18.80 6.96
C LEU A 130 -28.69 -19.23 8.01
N GLU A 131 -28.49 -18.82 9.27
CA GLU A 131 -29.41 -19.13 10.38
C GLU A 131 -30.68 -18.26 10.33
N GLU A 132 -30.53 -16.95 10.12
CA GLU A 132 -31.64 -16.00 10.16
C GLU A 132 -32.48 -16.00 8.86
N LYS A 133 -31.96 -16.56 7.75
CA LYS A 133 -32.59 -16.55 6.42
C LYS A 133 -32.98 -15.14 5.93
N GLU A 134 -32.32 -14.12 6.47
CA GLU A 134 -32.49 -12.72 6.08
C GLU A 134 -31.18 -12.15 5.53
N GLU A 135 -31.25 -11.51 4.36
CA GLU A 135 -30.14 -10.72 3.81
C GLU A 135 -30.10 -9.35 4.49
N LYS A 136 -29.30 -9.22 5.55
CA LYS A 136 -28.99 -7.90 6.14
C LYS A 136 -27.71 -7.37 5.54
N LYS A 137 -27.76 -6.17 4.97
CA LYS A 137 -26.56 -5.45 4.54
C LYS A 137 -25.81 -4.94 5.78
N VAL A 138 -24.73 -5.62 6.15
CA VAL A 138 -23.88 -5.28 7.28
C VAL A 138 -22.52 -4.80 6.78
N GLU A 139 -22.04 -3.66 7.26
CA GLU A 139 -20.68 -3.15 7.01
C GLU A 139 -19.87 -3.19 8.31
N ILE A 140 -18.75 -3.94 8.29
CA ILE A 140 -17.79 -3.99 9.40
C ILE A 140 -16.49 -3.35 8.94
N ARG A 141 -16.02 -2.33 9.66
CA ARG A 141 -14.74 -1.68 9.40
C ARG A 141 -13.67 -2.23 10.34
N ILE A 142 -12.69 -2.93 9.78
CA ILE A 142 -11.53 -3.43 10.53
C ILE A 142 -10.43 -2.36 10.50
N PRO A 143 -9.91 -1.93 11.66
CA PRO A 143 -8.86 -0.93 11.70
C PRO A 143 -7.56 -1.46 11.09
N VAL A 144 -6.85 -0.58 10.38
CA VAL A 144 -5.50 -0.84 9.89
C VAL A 144 -4.47 -0.33 10.90
N ARG A 145 -3.23 -0.87 10.82
CA ARG A 145 -2.12 -0.45 11.69
C ARG A 145 -0.85 -0.26 10.88
N LEU A 146 -0.14 0.83 11.12
CA LEU A 146 1.22 0.99 10.63
C LEU A 146 2.15 0.07 11.41
N MET A 147 2.93 -0.71 10.70
CA MET A 147 3.98 -1.59 11.21
C MET A 147 5.32 -0.96 10.87
N GLU A 148 5.79 -0.06 11.73
CA GLU A 148 7.08 0.58 11.58
C GLU A 148 8.21 -0.43 11.73
N ARG A 149 9.17 -0.38 10.78
CA ARG A 149 10.36 -1.24 10.77
C ARG A 149 11.57 -0.44 10.29
N GLU A 150 12.35 -0.96 9.34
CA GLU A 150 13.69 -0.44 9.04
C GLU A 150 13.77 0.33 7.72
N THR A 151 12.70 0.35 6.92
CA THR A 151 12.73 0.94 5.57
C THR A 151 12.34 2.42 5.51
N VAL A 152 12.12 3.06 6.65
CA VAL A 152 11.79 4.50 6.73
C VAL A 152 12.81 5.19 7.62
N LYS A 153 13.29 6.36 7.18
CA LYS A 153 14.13 7.26 7.97
C LYS A 153 13.41 8.55 8.30
N GLU A 154 13.78 9.17 9.40
CA GLU A 154 13.39 10.56 9.67
C GLU A 154 14.09 11.51 8.70
N LEU A 155 13.35 12.51 8.24
CA LEU A 155 13.92 13.64 7.50
C LEU A 155 14.04 14.82 8.48
N TYR A 156 15.25 15.19 8.78
CA TYR A 156 15.51 16.45 9.50
C TYR A 156 15.42 17.58 8.49
N VAL A 157 14.38 18.38 8.60
CA VAL A 157 14.16 19.60 7.82
C VAL A 157 14.75 20.78 8.56
#